data_e9a624a5e06a36cc295f5ea6a33cf48e
#
_entry.id   e9a624a5e06a36cc295f5ea6a33cf48e
#
_cell.length_a   1.000
_cell.length_b   1.000
_cell.length_c   1.000
_cell.angle_alpha   90.00
_cell.angle_beta   90.00
_cell.angle_gamma   90.00
#
_symmetry.space_group_name_H-M   'P 1'
#
loop_
_entity.id
_entity.type
_entity.pdbx_description
1 polymer ?
#
loop_
_entity_poly.entity_id
_entity_poly.type
_entity_poly.pdbx_seq_one_letter_code
_entity_poly.pdbx_strand_id
1 'polypeptide(L)'
;MSELSSSVTVPHEYVVAVDHVGIAVPDLAAACDFYLNAFGWVSHHEEVNEDQGIREAMVGPKNAAEGDTLVQLIAPLDETSTIAKFIDTRGPGLQQYAVRVTDMDALMKYLASINVRVLYPAPRIGTGGSRINFVHPKDAGGVLLELVEPAN
;
A
#
# COMPACT_ATOMS: atom_id res chain seq x y z
N MET A 1 -14.04 17.40 -19.10
CA MET A 1 -13.78 16.31 -18.17
C MET A 1 -14.23 14.97 -18.71
N SER A 2 -15.42 14.93 -19.22
CA SER A 2 -16.02 13.69 -19.68
C SER A 2 -15.30 13.01 -20.84
N GLU A 3 -14.63 13.76 -21.67
CA GLU A 3 -13.94 13.18 -22.82
C GLU A 3 -12.82 12.22 -22.41
N LEU A 4 -12.21 12.44 -21.22
CA LEU A 4 -11.12 11.59 -20.78
C LEU A 4 -11.55 10.16 -20.52
N SER A 5 -12.80 9.95 -20.12
CA SER A 5 -13.31 8.63 -19.78
C SER A 5 -13.95 7.91 -20.94
N SER A 6 -14.24 8.60 -22.06
CA SER A 6 -15.00 8.02 -23.15
C SER A 6 -14.19 7.12 -24.07
N SER A 7 -12.85 7.27 -24.10
CA SER A 7 -12.01 6.55 -25.03
C SER A 7 -11.15 5.45 -24.37
N VAL A 8 -11.17 5.36 -23.05
CA VAL A 8 -10.36 4.38 -22.33
C VAL A 8 -11.27 3.53 -21.46
N THR A 9 -11.19 2.23 -21.64
CA THR A 9 -11.96 1.29 -20.85
C THR A 9 -11.03 0.29 -20.18
N VAL A 10 -11.07 0.26 -18.87
CA VAL A 10 -10.47 -0.81 -18.07
C VAL A 10 -11.63 -1.47 -17.31
N PRO A 11 -11.65 -2.79 -17.20
CA PRO A 11 -12.68 -3.42 -16.40
C PRO A 11 -12.62 -2.88 -14.97
N HIS A 12 -13.70 -2.26 -14.52
CA HIS A 12 -13.75 -1.63 -13.20
C HIS A 12 -13.59 -2.64 -12.06
N GLU A 13 -13.82 -3.91 -12.34
CA GLU A 13 -13.64 -4.97 -11.34
C GLU A 13 -12.17 -5.28 -11.06
N TYR A 14 -11.21 -4.77 -11.84
CA TYR A 14 -9.80 -5.00 -11.56
C TYR A 14 -9.30 -4.24 -10.33
N VAL A 15 -9.82 -3.05 -10.10
CA VAL A 15 -9.45 -2.21 -8.96
C VAL A 15 -10.72 -1.83 -8.23
N VAL A 16 -10.90 -2.33 -7.02
CA VAL A 16 -12.20 -2.29 -6.36
C VAL A 16 -12.27 -1.35 -5.16
N ALA A 17 -11.14 -0.92 -4.61
CA ALA A 17 -11.14 -0.06 -3.43
C ALA A 17 -9.75 0.47 -3.14
N VAL A 18 -9.68 1.49 -2.29
CA VAL A 18 -8.44 1.85 -1.60
C VAL A 18 -8.29 0.85 -0.45
N ASP A 19 -7.22 0.06 -0.49
CA ASP A 19 -7.00 -0.98 0.51
C ASP A 19 -6.46 -0.41 1.81
N HIS A 20 -5.46 0.43 1.73
CA HIS A 20 -4.87 1.09 2.88
C HIS A 20 -4.03 2.27 2.46
N VAL A 21 -3.67 3.11 3.44
CA VAL A 21 -2.66 4.16 3.26
C VAL A 21 -1.47 3.82 4.15
N GLY A 22 -0.26 4.01 3.62
CA GLY A 22 0.96 3.65 4.31
C GLY A 22 1.68 4.87 4.85
N ILE A 23 1.96 4.86 6.15
CA ILE A 23 2.65 5.94 6.85
C ILE A 23 3.98 5.40 7.38
N ALA A 24 5.07 6.02 6.96
CA ALA A 24 6.40 5.67 7.44
C ALA A 24 6.62 6.30 8.81
N VAL A 25 6.97 5.48 9.79
CA VAL A 25 7.19 5.91 11.17
C VAL A 25 8.51 5.34 11.69
N PRO A 26 9.25 6.09 12.52
CA PRO A 26 10.51 5.56 13.07
C PRO A 26 10.29 4.53 14.18
N ASP A 27 9.17 4.60 14.90
CA ASP A 27 8.87 3.75 16.04
C ASP A 27 7.44 3.25 15.92
N LEU A 28 7.30 1.96 15.62
CA LEU A 28 5.98 1.36 15.39
C LEU A 28 5.11 1.38 16.64
N ALA A 29 5.68 1.07 17.80
CA ALA A 29 4.92 1.03 19.05
C ALA A 29 4.37 2.41 19.40
N ALA A 30 5.18 3.44 19.29
CA ALA A 30 4.75 4.81 19.57
C ALA A 30 3.64 5.25 18.60
N ALA A 31 3.76 4.89 17.32
CA ALA A 31 2.74 5.24 16.35
C ALA A 31 1.41 4.53 16.64
N CYS A 32 1.45 3.24 16.99
CA CYS A 32 0.25 2.49 17.38
C CYS A 32 -0.41 3.12 18.61
N ASP A 33 0.40 3.52 19.59
CA ASP A 33 -0.11 4.17 20.81
C ASP A 33 -0.84 5.48 20.50
N PHE A 34 -0.33 6.24 19.54
CA PHE A 34 -1.00 7.47 19.15
C PHE A 34 -2.43 7.17 18.66
N TYR A 35 -2.59 6.23 17.73
CA TYR A 35 -3.92 5.94 17.17
C TYR A 35 -4.84 5.33 18.22
N LEU A 36 -4.31 4.50 19.11
CA LEU A 36 -5.10 3.95 20.19
C LEU A 36 -5.59 5.03 21.16
N ASN A 37 -4.69 5.91 21.58
CA ASN A 37 -5.01 6.93 22.57
C ASN A 37 -5.85 8.08 22.00
N ALA A 38 -5.60 8.46 20.74
CA ALA A 38 -6.30 9.58 20.13
C ALA A 38 -7.68 9.18 19.60
N PHE A 39 -7.79 8.00 18.99
CA PHE A 39 -9.02 7.61 18.28
C PHE A 39 -9.64 6.31 18.77
N GLY A 40 -8.99 5.59 19.67
CA GLY A 40 -9.44 4.25 20.05
C GLY A 40 -9.22 3.23 18.95
N TRP A 41 -8.37 3.54 17.97
CA TRP A 41 -8.07 2.62 16.87
C TRP A 41 -7.08 1.57 17.33
N VAL A 42 -7.33 0.33 16.92
CA VAL A 42 -6.54 -0.82 17.35
C VAL A 42 -5.77 -1.41 16.18
N SER A 43 -4.75 -2.18 16.51
CA SER A 43 -4.01 -2.93 15.52
C SER A 43 -4.79 -4.20 15.17
N HIS A 44 -5.15 -4.35 13.91
CA HIS A 44 -5.86 -5.54 13.41
C HIS A 44 -4.90 -6.61 12.91
N HIS A 45 -3.68 -6.22 12.58
CA HIS A 45 -2.68 -7.14 12.05
C HIS A 45 -1.30 -6.52 12.22
N GLU A 46 -0.33 -7.33 12.66
CA GLU A 46 1.06 -6.91 12.75
C GLU A 46 1.94 -8.01 12.16
N GLU A 47 2.96 -7.63 11.45
CA GLU A 47 3.92 -8.59 10.95
C GLU A 47 5.27 -7.96 10.65
N VAL A 48 6.29 -8.81 10.52
CA VAL A 48 7.60 -8.45 9.99
C VAL A 48 7.69 -8.99 8.58
N ASN A 49 8.00 -8.12 7.64
CA ASN A 49 8.19 -8.48 6.24
C ASN A 49 9.65 -8.26 5.89
N GLU A 50 10.45 -9.33 5.95
CA GLU A 50 11.89 -9.24 5.71
C GLU A 50 12.20 -8.93 4.25
N ASP A 51 11.38 -9.40 3.32
CA ASP A 51 11.57 -9.13 1.90
C ASP A 51 11.48 -7.63 1.61
N GLN A 52 10.59 -6.92 2.30
CA GLN A 52 10.44 -5.48 2.16
C GLN A 52 11.26 -4.68 3.19
N GLY A 53 11.89 -5.35 4.15
CA GLY A 53 12.70 -4.70 5.18
C GLY A 53 11.91 -3.88 6.19
N ILE A 54 10.72 -4.31 6.53
CA ILE A 54 9.82 -3.54 7.38
C ILE A 54 9.16 -4.39 8.47
N ARG A 55 8.73 -3.69 9.51
CA ARG A 55 7.71 -4.20 10.43
C ARG A 55 6.51 -3.28 10.32
N GLU A 56 5.33 -3.83 10.44
CA GLU A 56 4.13 -3.08 10.12
C GLU A 56 2.96 -3.44 11.03
N ALA A 57 2.02 -2.50 11.14
CA ALA A 57 0.74 -2.71 11.81
C ALA A 57 -0.36 -2.10 10.95
N MET A 58 -1.46 -2.83 10.80
CA MET A 58 -2.65 -2.31 10.14
C MET A 58 -3.60 -1.84 11.21
N VAL A 59 -3.82 -0.54 11.32
CA VAL A 59 -4.64 0.04 12.38
C VAL A 59 -5.91 0.66 11.83
N GLY A 60 -6.95 0.63 12.64
CA GLY A 60 -8.24 1.20 12.29
C GLY A 60 -9.25 1.07 13.43
N PRO A 61 -10.50 1.47 13.19
CA PRO A 61 -11.54 1.36 14.20
C PRO A 61 -11.66 -0.07 14.74
N LYS A 62 -11.97 -0.18 16.03
CA LYS A 62 -12.12 -1.49 16.66
C LYS A 62 -13.15 -2.37 15.96
N ASN A 63 -14.20 -1.75 15.43
CA ASN A 63 -15.28 -2.45 14.72
C ASN A 63 -15.13 -2.42 13.20
N ALA A 64 -13.94 -2.18 12.69
CA ALA A 64 -13.72 -2.19 11.25
C ALA A 64 -14.12 -3.54 10.68
N ALA A 65 -14.87 -3.49 9.58
CA ALA A 65 -15.30 -4.69 8.88
C ALA A 65 -14.20 -5.17 7.93
N GLU A 66 -14.27 -6.44 7.57
CA GLU A 66 -13.38 -6.97 6.53
C GLU A 66 -13.57 -6.17 5.25
N GLY A 67 -12.47 -5.73 4.66
CA GLY A 67 -12.52 -4.92 3.45
C GLY A 67 -12.54 -3.42 3.69
N ASP A 68 -12.70 -2.96 4.93
CA ASP A 68 -12.60 -1.54 5.20
C ASP A 68 -11.17 -1.04 4.98
N THR A 69 -11.04 0.21 4.56
CA THR A 69 -9.72 0.83 4.39
C THR A 69 -9.07 1.05 5.75
N LEU A 70 -7.83 0.58 5.89
CA LEU A 70 -7.07 0.74 7.12
C LEU A 70 -5.86 1.65 6.91
N VAL A 71 -5.21 2.03 8.01
CA VAL A 71 -3.95 2.75 7.99
C VAL A 71 -2.84 1.75 8.28
N GLN A 72 -1.87 1.67 7.38
CA GLN A 72 -0.68 0.84 7.59
C GLN A 72 0.43 1.71 8.17
N LEU A 73 0.89 1.35 9.37
CA LEU A 73 2.05 1.99 9.98
C LEU A 73 3.26 1.13 9.65
N ILE A 74 4.30 1.75 9.09
CA ILE A 74 5.45 1.03 8.54
C ILE A 74 6.72 1.55 9.17
N ALA A 75 7.44 0.70 9.89
CA ALA A 75 8.73 1.05 10.47
C ALA A 75 9.84 0.24 9.82
N PRO A 76 11.04 0.80 9.68
CA PRO A 76 12.16 0.06 9.08
C PRO A 76 12.68 -1.02 10.03
N LEU A 77 13.11 -2.16 9.48
CA LEU A 77 13.82 -3.17 10.26
C LEU A 77 15.23 -2.72 10.57
N ASP A 78 15.86 -2.03 9.62
CA ASP A 78 17.19 -1.49 9.77
C ASP A 78 17.41 -0.33 8.80
N GLU A 79 18.58 0.26 8.84
CA GLU A 79 18.91 1.46 8.05
C GLU A 79 19.03 1.20 6.55
N THR A 80 19.04 -0.05 6.12
CA THR A 80 19.12 -0.37 4.68
C THR A 80 17.77 -0.42 4.01
N SER A 81 16.68 -0.43 4.76
CA SER A 81 15.35 -0.55 4.19
C SER A 81 14.97 0.71 3.42
N THR A 82 14.07 0.54 2.45
CA THR A 82 13.51 1.65 1.68
C THR A 82 12.79 2.65 2.58
N ILE A 83 12.13 2.16 3.63
CA ILE A 83 11.42 3.01 4.59
C ILE A 83 12.39 3.86 5.40
N ALA A 84 13.54 3.30 5.81
CA ALA A 84 14.55 4.08 6.50
C ALA A 84 15.07 5.23 5.62
N LYS A 85 15.30 4.94 4.35
CA LYS A 85 15.75 5.96 3.39
C LYS A 85 14.70 7.03 3.16
N PHE A 86 13.43 6.63 3.11
CA PHE A 86 12.33 7.59 2.99
C PHE A 86 12.31 8.55 4.19
N ILE A 87 12.40 8.01 5.41
CA ILE A 87 12.40 8.82 6.63
C ILE A 87 13.60 9.75 6.68
N ASP A 88 14.79 9.26 6.29
CA ASP A 88 16.00 10.08 6.27
C ASP A 88 15.89 11.25 5.30
N THR A 89 15.23 11.04 4.16
CA THR A 89 15.14 12.04 3.10
C THR A 89 13.98 13.00 3.32
N ARG A 90 12.83 12.50 3.76
CA ARG A 90 11.58 13.28 3.80
C ARG A 90 10.98 13.41 5.19
N GLY A 91 11.53 12.71 6.20
CA GLY A 91 10.93 12.62 7.52
C GLY A 91 9.78 11.61 7.55
N PRO A 92 9.24 11.33 8.73
CA PRO A 92 8.05 10.48 8.86
C PRO A 92 6.87 11.08 8.13
N GLY A 93 5.98 10.24 7.62
CA GLY A 93 4.77 10.73 6.97
C GLY A 93 4.22 9.75 5.95
N LEU A 94 3.24 10.22 5.17
CA LEU A 94 2.63 9.43 4.11
C LEU A 94 3.68 8.99 3.12
N GLN A 95 3.78 7.67 2.90
CA GLN A 95 4.78 7.09 2.02
C GLN A 95 4.13 6.51 0.76
N GLN A 96 2.94 5.93 0.92
CA GLN A 96 2.24 5.28 -0.18
C GLN A 96 0.76 5.16 0.11
N TYR A 97 -0.02 4.81 -0.92
CA TYR A 97 -1.33 4.23 -0.69
C TYR A 97 -1.48 3.02 -1.59
N ALA A 98 -2.40 2.13 -1.21
CA ALA A 98 -2.59 0.88 -1.91
C ALA A 98 -4.02 0.75 -2.40
N VAL A 99 -4.17 0.22 -3.61
CA VAL A 99 -5.49 -0.13 -4.14
C VAL A 99 -5.64 -1.65 -4.18
N ARG A 100 -6.85 -2.10 -3.92
CA ARG A 100 -7.18 -3.52 -3.90
C ARG A 100 -7.49 -4.01 -5.29
N VAL A 101 -6.80 -5.07 -5.70
CA VAL A 101 -6.83 -5.61 -7.04
C VAL A 101 -7.41 -7.02 -7.02
N THR A 102 -8.23 -7.35 -7.99
CA THR A 102 -8.85 -8.69 -8.08
C THR A 102 -8.06 -9.64 -8.96
N ASP A 103 -7.34 -9.12 -9.95
CA ASP A 103 -6.56 -9.94 -10.89
C ASP A 103 -5.28 -9.18 -11.23
N MET A 104 -4.24 -9.46 -10.46
CA MET A 104 -2.96 -8.75 -10.59
C MET A 104 -2.35 -8.93 -11.98
N ASP A 105 -2.36 -10.16 -12.50
CA ASP A 105 -1.72 -10.44 -13.78
C ASP A 105 -2.42 -9.72 -14.92
N ALA A 106 -3.76 -9.72 -14.90
CA ALA A 106 -4.53 -9.01 -15.92
C ALA A 106 -4.33 -7.50 -15.84
N LEU A 107 -4.31 -6.96 -14.62
CA LEU A 107 -4.08 -5.52 -14.43
C LEU A 107 -2.69 -5.12 -14.90
N MET A 108 -1.66 -5.89 -14.55
CA MET A 108 -0.29 -5.60 -14.99
C MET A 108 -0.19 -5.57 -16.50
N LYS A 109 -0.85 -6.52 -17.17
CA LYS A 109 -0.88 -6.57 -18.63
C LYS A 109 -1.57 -5.34 -19.22
N TYR A 110 -2.70 -4.95 -18.63
CA TYR A 110 -3.41 -3.75 -19.08
C TYR A 110 -2.56 -2.50 -18.90
N LEU A 111 -1.94 -2.34 -17.73
CA LEU A 111 -1.10 -1.17 -17.45
C LEU A 111 0.06 -1.06 -18.44
N ALA A 112 0.70 -2.20 -18.75
CA ALA A 112 1.76 -2.22 -19.75
C ALA A 112 1.25 -1.75 -21.11
N SER A 113 0.01 -2.10 -21.47
CA SER A 113 -0.57 -1.73 -22.76
C SER A 113 -0.80 -0.22 -22.91
N ILE A 114 -0.90 0.51 -21.79
CA ILE A 114 -1.06 1.96 -21.79
C ILE A 114 0.21 2.69 -21.31
N ASN A 115 1.35 1.98 -21.30
CA ASN A 115 2.66 2.51 -20.95
C ASN A 115 2.78 2.98 -19.49
N VAL A 116 2.03 2.38 -18.59
CA VAL A 116 2.19 2.62 -17.15
C VAL A 116 3.20 1.59 -16.63
N ARG A 117 4.26 2.08 -15.98
CA ARG A 117 5.35 1.23 -15.50
C ARG A 117 5.04 0.64 -14.13
N VAL A 118 5.29 -0.66 -14.03
CA VAL A 118 5.15 -1.40 -12.78
C VAL A 118 6.56 -1.80 -12.33
N LEU A 119 6.87 -1.63 -11.04
CA LEU A 119 8.26 -1.72 -10.56
C LEU A 119 8.86 -3.11 -10.62
N TYR A 120 8.06 -4.16 -10.36
CA TYR A 120 8.57 -5.52 -10.36
C TYR A 120 8.11 -6.28 -11.60
N PRO A 121 9.00 -7.08 -12.23
CA PRO A 121 8.58 -7.90 -13.38
C PRO A 121 7.52 -8.95 -13.02
N ALA A 122 7.49 -9.38 -11.76
CA ALA A 122 6.48 -10.30 -11.22
C ALA A 122 6.06 -9.83 -9.83
N PRO A 123 4.82 -10.10 -9.42
CA PRO A 123 4.37 -9.71 -8.09
C PRO A 123 5.20 -10.34 -6.98
N ARG A 124 5.29 -9.66 -5.85
CA ARG A 124 5.97 -10.12 -4.65
C ARG A 124 4.97 -10.36 -3.54
N ILE A 125 5.44 -10.98 -2.45
CA ILE A 125 4.59 -11.24 -1.29
C ILE A 125 4.59 -10.02 -0.39
N GLY A 126 3.40 -9.56 -0.02
CA GLY A 126 3.21 -8.45 0.90
C GLY A 126 2.47 -8.88 2.16
N THR A 127 1.86 -7.89 2.81
CA THR A 127 1.14 -8.08 4.07
C THR A 127 0.11 -9.19 3.96
N GLY A 128 0.10 -10.07 4.96
CA GLY A 128 -0.90 -11.13 5.05
C GLY A 128 -0.84 -12.15 3.93
N GLY A 129 0.29 -12.29 3.26
CA GLY A 129 0.44 -13.22 2.15
C GLY A 129 -0.16 -12.72 0.84
N SER A 130 -0.51 -11.44 0.75
CA SER A 130 -1.02 -10.84 -0.48
C SER A 130 0.05 -10.84 -1.56
N ARG A 131 -0.39 -10.66 -2.81
CA ARG A 131 0.52 -10.40 -3.93
C ARG A 131 0.54 -8.91 -4.18
N ILE A 132 1.74 -8.33 -4.27
CA ILE A 132 1.87 -6.88 -4.42
C ILE A 132 2.76 -6.52 -5.60
N ASN A 133 2.53 -5.31 -6.10
CA ASN A 133 3.41 -4.65 -7.03
C ASN A 133 3.21 -3.14 -6.84
N PHE A 134 4.02 -2.33 -7.50
CA PHE A 134 3.93 -0.87 -7.37
C PHE A 134 3.92 -0.24 -8.75
N VAL A 135 3.11 0.80 -8.90
CA VAL A 135 3.16 1.67 -10.07
C VAL A 135 4.24 2.72 -9.83
N HIS A 136 5.05 2.97 -10.85
CA HIS A 136 6.12 3.97 -10.75
C HIS A 136 5.51 5.35 -10.42
N PRO A 137 6.05 6.06 -9.43
CA PRO A 137 5.47 7.34 -9.00
C PRO A 137 5.29 8.35 -10.14
N LYS A 138 6.19 8.38 -11.10
CA LYS A 138 6.08 9.31 -12.22
C LYS A 138 4.85 9.06 -13.09
N ASP A 139 4.34 7.84 -13.07
CA ASP A 139 3.14 7.50 -13.83
C ASP A 139 1.87 7.58 -12.98
N ALA A 140 2.02 7.87 -11.69
CA ALA A 140 0.92 7.92 -10.73
C ALA A 140 0.85 9.27 -9.99
N GLY A 141 1.19 10.34 -10.69
CA GLY A 141 1.06 11.70 -10.13
C GLY A 141 2.06 12.03 -9.04
N GLY A 142 3.18 11.32 -8.97
CA GLY A 142 4.21 11.56 -7.96
C GLY A 142 4.02 10.76 -6.68
N VAL A 143 3.03 9.88 -6.63
CA VAL A 143 2.73 9.07 -5.45
C VAL A 143 3.13 7.62 -5.69
N LEU A 144 3.76 6.99 -4.71
CA LEU A 144 4.01 5.55 -4.77
C LEU A 144 2.68 4.83 -4.57
N LEU A 145 2.23 4.15 -5.60
CA LEU A 145 0.94 3.47 -5.61
C LEU A 145 1.16 1.96 -5.57
N GLU A 146 0.72 1.33 -4.48
CA GLU A 146 0.80 -0.11 -4.32
C GLU A 146 -0.44 -0.79 -4.89
N LEU A 147 -0.23 -1.90 -5.59
CA LEU A 147 -1.29 -2.77 -6.05
C LEU A 147 -1.29 -3.98 -5.12
N VAL A 148 -2.45 -4.30 -4.53
CA VAL A 148 -2.57 -5.40 -3.57
C VAL A 148 -3.67 -6.35 -4.02
N GLU A 149 -3.27 -7.60 -4.29
CA GLU A 149 -4.23 -8.68 -4.52
C GLU A 149 -4.25 -9.52 -3.25
N PRO A 150 -5.33 -9.46 -2.46
CA PRO A 150 -5.37 -10.19 -1.19
C PRO A 150 -5.20 -11.69 -1.36
N ALA A 151 -4.62 -12.33 -0.35
CA ALA A 151 -4.56 -13.79 -0.30
C ALA A 151 -5.97 -14.37 -0.16
N ASN A 152 -6.18 -15.51 -0.78
CA ASN A 152 -7.48 -16.18 -0.71
C ASN A 152 -7.67 -16.92 0.63
#